data_7d5842e8b10cbcfdce2cce57fcd6ae6f
#
_entry.id   7d5842e8b10cbcfdce2cce57fcd6ae6f
#
_cell.length_a   1.000
_cell.length_b   1.000
_cell.length_c   1.000
_cell.angle_alpha   90.00
_cell.angle_beta   90.00
_cell.angle_gamma   90.00
#
_symmetry.space_group_name_H-M   'P 1'
#
loop_
_entity.id
_entity.type
_entity.pdbx_description
1 polymer ?
#
loop_
_entity_poly.entity_id
_entity_poly.type
_entity_poly.pdbx_seq_one_letter_code
_entity_poly.pdbx_strand_id
1 'polypeptide(L)'
;MSKPTTAQLVRLAWDVLPVADRQALEQLGADRWEIVNEPLGSAMDARLRSAGELSANAARIKADNAALGIWVAELRLVLINEAHPALPIDNERTREELVAWVAWHEWGHALSLVSIAPHDQAEGERLLALAPPGIRERIRRSDYSRRAYIHELIAETYALLMRERVEGRSGQPQWLPNEIYNLMARIGTVGHSGVSR
;
A
#
# COMPACT_ATOMS: atom_id res chain seq x y z
N MET A 1 7.66 -29.56 3.30
CA MET A 1 6.50 -28.64 3.31
C MET A 1 6.50 -27.88 1.99
N SER A 2 5.35 -27.69 1.34
CA SER A 2 5.27 -26.89 0.12
C SER A 2 5.46 -25.39 0.46
N LYS A 3 6.13 -24.65 -0.43
CA LYS A 3 6.26 -23.19 -0.28
C LYS A 3 4.86 -22.53 -0.32
N PRO A 4 4.63 -21.48 0.49
CA PRO A 4 3.35 -20.78 0.47
C PRO A 4 3.14 -20.10 -0.90
N THR A 5 1.89 -20.10 -1.38
CA THR A 5 1.50 -19.37 -2.58
C THR A 5 1.45 -17.87 -2.32
N THR A 6 1.50 -17.05 -3.38
CA THR A 6 1.35 -15.58 -3.23
C THR A 6 0.04 -15.22 -2.55
N ALA A 7 -1.06 -15.90 -2.88
CA ALA A 7 -2.36 -15.69 -2.23
C ALA A 7 -2.33 -15.99 -0.72
N GLN A 8 -1.62 -17.05 -0.31
CA GLN A 8 -1.43 -17.35 1.12
C GLN A 8 -0.61 -16.28 1.83
N LEU A 9 0.45 -15.76 1.18
CA LEU A 9 1.27 -14.69 1.75
C LEU A 9 0.47 -13.38 1.91
N VAL A 10 -0.36 -13.02 0.93
CA VAL A 10 -1.25 -11.85 1.05
C VAL A 10 -2.27 -12.05 2.17
N ARG A 11 -2.82 -13.27 2.33
CA ARG A 11 -3.71 -13.58 3.44
C ARG A 11 -3.02 -13.43 4.80
N LEU A 12 -1.78 -13.92 4.94
CA LEU A 12 -1.00 -13.73 6.17
C LEU A 12 -0.73 -12.25 6.44
N ALA A 13 -0.42 -11.46 5.40
CA ALA A 13 -0.25 -10.01 5.52
C ALA A 13 -1.54 -9.31 5.98
N TRP A 14 -2.72 -9.78 5.54
CA TRP A 14 -4.02 -9.29 6.00
C TRP A 14 -4.27 -9.63 7.46
N ASP A 15 -3.99 -10.87 7.87
CA ASP A 15 -4.31 -11.36 9.22
C ASP A 15 -3.52 -10.65 10.33
N VAL A 16 -2.36 -10.06 10.01
CA VAL A 16 -1.55 -9.28 10.95
C VAL A 16 -1.94 -7.80 11.03
N LEU A 17 -2.85 -7.32 10.17
CA LEU A 17 -3.34 -5.94 10.25
C LEU A 17 -4.03 -5.67 11.59
N PRO A 18 -3.93 -4.44 12.13
CA PRO A 18 -4.75 -4.01 13.26
C PRO A 18 -6.24 -4.25 12.99
N VAL A 19 -6.99 -4.64 14.00
CA VAL A 19 -8.44 -4.89 13.86
C VAL A 19 -9.16 -3.66 13.32
N ALA A 20 -8.81 -2.46 13.81
CA ALA A 20 -9.39 -1.21 13.34
C ALA A 20 -9.13 -0.96 11.85
N ASP A 21 -7.91 -1.25 11.38
CA ASP A 21 -7.55 -1.07 9.97
C ASP A 21 -8.30 -2.06 9.07
N ARG A 22 -8.41 -3.33 9.49
CA ARG A 22 -9.22 -4.32 8.78
C ARG A 22 -10.67 -3.88 8.68
N GLN A 23 -11.26 -3.44 9.78
CA GLN A 23 -12.64 -2.93 9.79
C GLN A 23 -12.83 -1.73 8.88
N ALA A 24 -11.87 -0.80 8.86
CA ALA A 24 -11.91 0.33 7.94
C ALA A 24 -11.81 -0.12 6.48
N LEU A 25 -10.89 -1.03 6.15
CA LEU A 25 -10.75 -1.57 4.80
C LEU A 25 -11.99 -2.36 4.35
N GLU A 26 -12.60 -3.17 5.23
CA GLU A 26 -13.85 -3.88 4.98
C GLU A 26 -15.02 -2.92 4.72
N GLN A 27 -15.16 -1.85 5.51
CA GLN A 27 -16.19 -0.81 5.30
C GLN A 27 -16.01 -0.10 3.96
N LEU A 28 -14.77 0.02 3.48
CA LEU A 28 -14.43 0.56 2.17
C LEU A 28 -14.65 -0.43 1.02
N GLY A 29 -14.86 -1.71 1.34
CA GLY A 29 -14.83 -2.80 0.40
C GLY A 29 -13.42 -3.07 -0.17
N ALA A 30 -12.37 -2.62 0.52
CA ALA A 30 -10.96 -2.76 0.15
C ALA A 30 -10.30 -4.04 0.73
N ASP A 31 -11.11 -4.98 1.20
CA ASP A 31 -10.73 -6.30 1.70
C ASP A 31 -10.58 -7.35 0.59
N ARG A 32 -10.62 -6.91 -0.67
CA ARG A 32 -10.54 -7.77 -1.85
C ARG A 32 -9.17 -7.66 -2.50
N TRP A 33 -8.61 -8.79 -2.90
CA TRP A 33 -7.39 -8.87 -3.71
C TRP A 33 -7.46 -9.98 -4.73
N GLU A 34 -6.73 -9.81 -5.82
CA GLU A 34 -6.53 -10.82 -6.85
C GLU A 34 -5.05 -10.98 -7.16
N ILE A 35 -4.64 -12.23 -7.36
CA ILE A 35 -3.31 -12.56 -7.87
C ILE A 35 -3.42 -12.77 -9.36
N VAL A 36 -2.62 -12.05 -10.13
CA VAL A 36 -2.61 -12.12 -11.59
C VAL A 36 -1.23 -12.54 -12.11
N ASN A 37 -1.22 -13.16 -13.27
CA ASN A 37 -0.01 -13.62 -13.96
C ASN A 37 0.27 -12.80 -15.23
N GLU A 38 -0.18 -11.56 -15.25
CA GLU A 38 -0.07 -10.63 -16.37
C GLU A 38 0.33 -9.24 -15.87
N PRO A 39 0.83 -8.34 -16.74
CA PRO A 39 1.14 -6.97 -16.36
C PRO A 39 -0.07 -6.26 -15.76
N LEU A 40 0.12 -5.59 -14.61
CA LEU A 40 -1.00 -5.06 -13.80
C LEU A 40 -1.85 -4.02 -14.52
N GLY A 41 -1.26 -3.15 -15.32
CA GLY A 41 -2.04 -2.18 -16.11
C GLY A 41 -3.01 -2.84 -17.08
N SER A 42 -2.60 -3.95 -17.71
CA SER A 42 -3.46 -4.75 -18.59
C SER A 42 -4.55 -5.47 -17.81
N ALA A 43 -4.17 -6.09 -16.67
CA ALA A 43 -5.11 -6.74 -15.77
C ALA A 43 -6.18 -5.77 -15.25
N MET A 44 -5.75 -4.59 -14.78
CA MET A 44 -6.62 -3.52 -14.31
C MET A 44 -7.62 -3.08 -15.40
N ASP A 45 -7.13 -2.77 -16.61
CA ASP A 45 -7.99 -2.30 -17.70
C ASP A 45 -9.03 -3.34 -18.11
N ALA A 46 -8.66 -4.62 -18.13
CA ALA A 46 -9.60 -5.70 -18.38
C ALA A 46 -10.72 -5.78 -17.31
N ARG A 47 -10.38 -5.60 -16.01
CA ARG A 47 -11.36 -5.61 -14.91
C ARG A 47 -12.26 -4.38 -14.95
N LEU A 48 -11.70 -3.20 -15.21
CA LEU A 48 -12.49 -1.97 -15.36
C LEU A 48 -13.55 -2.14 -16.46
N ARG A 49 -13.16 -2.61 -17.64
CA ARG A 49 -14.11 -2.88 -18.74
C ARG A 49 -15.16 -3.91 -18.37
N SER A 50 -14.77 -4.98 -17.68
CA SER A 50 -15.72 -6.02 -17.25
C SER A 50 -16.72 -5.50 -16.21
N ALA A 51 -16.34 -4.50 -15.42
CA ALA A 51 -17.21 -3.85 -14.45
C ALA A 51 -18.08 -2.73 -15.05
N GLY A 52 -17.92 -2.43 -16.33
CA GLY A 52 -18.61 -1.30 -17.00
C GLY A 52 -18.01 0.07 -16.69
N GLU A 53 -16.81 0.10 -16.13
CA GLU A 53 -16.07 1.33 -15.83
C GLU A 53 -15.31 1.82 -17.05
N LEU A 54 -14.88 3.09 -17.00
CA LEU A 54 -14.07 3.67 -18.06
C LEU A 54 -12.70 2.97 -18.12
N SER A 55 -12.31 2.59 -19.33
CA SER A 55 -10.96 2.04 -19.58
C SER A 55 -9.89 3.03 -19.14
N ALA A 56 -8.80 2.47 -18.58
CA ALA A 56 -7.62 3.25 -18.24
C ALA A 56 -6.98 3.83 -19.51
N ASN A 57 -6.40 5.03 -19.41
CA ASN A 57 -5.65 5.57 -20.52
C ASN A 57 -4.31 4.84 -20.71
N ALA A 58 -3.74 4.92 -21.92
CA ALA A 58 -2.52 4.20 -22.28
C ALA A 58 -1.31 4.56 -21.39
N ALA A 59 -1.22 5.78 -20.89
CA ALA A 59 -0.15 6.20 -20.00
C ALA A 59 -0.24 5.51 -18.61
N ARG A 60 -1.47 5.43 -18.04
CA ARG A 60 -1.73 4.70 -16.81
C ARG A 60 -1.43 3.20 -16.97
N ILE A 61 -1.94 2.58 -18.03
CA ILE A 61 -1.67 1.17 -18.33
C ILE A 61 -0.17 0.91 -18.40
N LYS A 62 0.58 1.76 -19.10
CA LYS A 62 2.03 1.62 -19.24
C LYS A 62 2.76 1.76 -17.90
N ALA A 63 2.36 2.74 -17.08
CA ALA A 63 2.95 2.94 -15.76
C ALA A 63 2.69 1.75 -14.84
N ASP A 64 1.44 1.30 -14.76
CA ASP A 64 1.03 0.22 -13.86
C ASP A 64 1.56 -1.16 -14.29
N ASN A 65 1.91 -1.34 -15.58
CA ASN A 65 2.54 -2.59 -16.05
C ASN A 65 3.89 -2.91 -15.40
N ALA A 66 4.59 -1.91 -14.90
CA ALA A 66 5.87 -2.08 -14.21
C ALA A 66 5.71 -2.28 -12.69
N ALA A 67 4.49 -2.20 -12.14
CA ALA A 67 4.23 -2.35 -10.73
C ALA A 67 4.11 -3.82 -10.32
N LEU A 68 4.46 -4.12 -9.07
CA LEU A 68 4.27 -5.43 -8.45
C LEU A 68 2.88 -5.55 -7.81
N GLY A 69 2.34 -4.46 -7.28
CA GLY A 69 0.98 -4.32 -6.76
C GLY A 69 0.37 -3.01 -7.21
N ILE A 70 -0.95 -2.93 -7.26
CA ILE A 70 -1.72 -1.70 -7.45
C ILE A 70 -3.04 -1.74 -6.69
N TRP A 71 -3.42 -0.61 -6.12
CA TRP A 71 -4.78 -0.36 -5.65
C TRP A 71 -5.62 0.25 -6.77
N VAL A 72 -6.70 -0.43 -7.13
CA VAL A 72 -7.68 0.03 -8.15
C VAL A 72 -8.89 0.57 -7.43
N ALA A 73 -8.92 1.88 -7.22
CA ALA A 73 -9.94 2.54 -6.40
C ALA A 73 -11.37 2.37 -6.97
N GLU A 74 -11.51 2.41 -8.28
CA GLU A 74 -12.78 2.24 -8.99
C GLU A 74 -13.41 0.87 -8.73
N LEU A 75 -12.58 -0.15 -8.53
CA LEU A 75 -13.00 -1.54 -8.28
C LEU A 75 -12.90 -1.92 -6.80
N ARG A 76 -12.32 -1.08 -5.97
CA ARG A 76 -11.98 -1.38 -4.57
C ARG A 76 -11.22 -2.70 -4.46
N LEU A 77 -10.17 -2.83 -5.25
CA LEU A 77 -9.46 -4.09 -5.47
C LEU A 77 -7.95 -3.86 -5.45
N VAL A 78 -7.23 -4.69 -4.71
CA VAL A 78 -5.77 -4.81 -4.80
C VAL A 78 -5.42 -5.88 -5.83
N LEU A 79 -4.60 -5.55 -6.81
CA LEU A 79 -4.02 -6.51 -7.74
C LEU A 79 -2.55 -6.72 -7.43
N ILE A 80 -2.09 -7.97 -7.43
CA ILE A 80 -0.68 -8.34 -7.24
C ILE A 80 -0.24 -9.23 -8.40
N ASN A 81 0.87 -8.86 -9.06
CA ASN A 81 1.41 -9.61 -10.18
C ASN A 81 2.39 -10.69 -9.71
N GLU A 82 1.97 -11.95 -9.71
CA GLU A 82 2.81 -13.09 -9.35
C GLU A 82 3.93 -13.35 -10.39
N ALA A 83 3.73 -12.98 -11.64
CA ALA A 83 4.72 -13.11 -12.71
C ALA A 83 5.70 -11.92 -12.78
N HIS A 84 5.64 -10.96 -11.84
CA HIS A 84 6.54 -9.81 -11.85
C HIS A 84 7.99 -10.26 -11.67
N PRO A 85 8.96 -9.74 -12.47
CA PRO A 85 10.37 -10.17 -12.44
C PRO A 85 11.08 -10.08 -11.09
N ALA A 86 10.56 -9.28 -10.18
CA ALA A 86 11.09 -9.19 -8.81
C ALA A 86 10.64 -10.33 -7.89
N LEU A 87 9.63 -11.15 -8.28
CA LEU A 87 9.06 -12.18 -7.41
C LEU A 87 9.73 -13.56 -7.46
N PRO A 88 10.42 -14.02 -8.54
CA PRO A 88 11.20 -15.24 -8.45
C PRO A 88 12.45 -15.00 -7.61
N ILE A 89 12.24 -14.93 -6.29
CA ILE A 89 13.30 -14.81 -5.29
C ILE A 89 13.49 -16.22 -4.71
N ASP A 90 14.69 -16.76 -4.86
CA ASP A 90 15.04 -18.09 -4.31
C ASP A 90 14.99 -18.12 -2.78
N ASN A 91 15.11 -16.96 -2.13
CA ASN A 91 14.99 -16.82 -0.69
C ASN A 91 13.52 -16.62 -0.30
N GLU A 92 12.91 -17.65 0.30
CA GLU A 92 11.52 -17.69 0.72
C GLU A 92 11.16 -16.52 1.67
N ARG A 93 12.01 -16.25 2.66
CA ARG A 93 11.82 -15.13 3.60
C ARG A 93 11.75 -13.78 2.90
N THR A 94 12.66 -13.52 1.97
CA THR A 94 12.68 -12.27 1.20
C THR A 94 11.43 -12.13 0.33
N ARG A 95 10.93 -13.26 -0.24
CA ARG A 95 9.69 -13.29 -1.01
C ARG A 95 8.48 -12.97 -0.13
N GLU A 96 8.40 -13.59 1.05
CA GLU A 96 7.34 -13.32 2.03
C GLU A 96 7.31 -11.85 2.44
N GLU A 97 8.47 -11.30 2.80
CA GLU A 97 8.62 -9.90 3.18
C GLU A 97 8.20 -8.96 2.03
N LEU A 98 8.57 -9.25 0.79
CA LEU A 98 8.22 -8.43 -0.37
C LEU A 98 6.72 -8.46 -0.66
N VAL A 99 6.10 -9.63 -0.66
CA VAL A 99 4.65 -9.76 -0.92
C VAL A 99 3.85 -9.07 0.18
N ALA A 100 4.23 -9.25 1.44
CA ALA A 100 3.59 -8.57 2.57
C ALA A 100 3.75 -7.04 2.46
N TRP A 101 4.95 -6.56 2.15
CA TRP A 101 5.22 -5.14 1.95
C TRP A 101 4.32 -4.54 0.88
N VAL A 102 4.23 -5.18 -0.29
CA VAL A 102 3.38 -4.72 -1.39
C VAL A 102 1.92 -4.67 -0.96
N ALA A 103 1.39 -5.73 -0.35
CA ALA A 103 0.01 -5.76 0.11
C ALA A 103 -0.29 -4.63 1.11
N TRP A 104 0.59 -4.40 2.09
CA TRP A 104 0.43 -3.30 3.06
C TRP A 104 0.51 -1.93 2.39
N HIS A 105 1.39 -1.75 1.41
CA HIS A 105 1.49 -0.52 0.64
C HIS A 105 0.18 -0.20 -0.08
N GLU A 106 -0.40 -1.17 -0.78
CA GLU A 106 -1.66 -0.98 -1.51
C GLU A 106 -2.85 -0.73 -0.57
N TRP A 107 -2.91 -1.40 0.58
CA TRP A 107 -3.92 -1.06 1.60
C TRP A 107 -3.68 0.31 2.23
N GLY A 108 -2.44 0.75 2.32
CA GLY A 108 -2.10 2.13 2.71
C GLY A 108 -2.69 3.16 1.75
N HIS A 109 -2.67 2.89 0.44
CA HIS A 109 -3.38 3.73 -0.55
C HIS A 109 -4.89 3.72 -0.31
N ALA A 110 -5.51 2.56 -0.09
CA ALA A 110 -6.94 2.47 0.18
C ALA A 110 -7.34 3.30 1.41
N LEU A 111 -6.61 3.17 2.52
CA LEU A 111 -6.84 3.94 3.74
C LEU A 111 -6.62 5.45 3.53
N SER A 112 -5.64 5.85 2.72
CA SER A 112 -5.34 7.25 2.45
C SER A 112 -6.45 7.97 1.71
N LEU A 113 -7.06 7.32 0.72
CA LEU A 113 -8.08 7.92 -0.15
C LEU A 113 -9.37 8.29 0.59
N VAL A 114 -9.65 7.63 1.71
CA VAL A 114 -10.89 7.84 2.48
C VAL A 114 -10.71 8.85 3.60
N SER A 115 -9.52 8.91 4.13
CA SER A 115 -9.24 9.70 5.34
C SER A 115 -8.76 11.12 5.04
N ILE A 116 -8.45 11.42 3.79
CA ILE A 116 -7.77 12.66 3.43
C ILE A 116 -8.53 13.37 2.30
N ALA A 117 -9.05 14.57 2.58
CA ALA A 117 -9.64 15.47 1.59
C ALA A 117 -8.64 15.81 0.47
N PRO A 118 -9.10 16.26 -0.73
CA PRO A 118 -8.20 16.60 -1.83
C PRO A 118 -7.06 17.50 -1.34
N HIS A 119 -5.82 17.01 -1.55
CA HIS A 119 -4.65 17.59 -0.87
C HIS A 119 -4.11 18.80 -1.59
N ASP A 120 -3.72 19.76 -0.78
CA ASP A 120 -2.76 20.76 -1.19
C ASP A 120 -1.42 20.08 -1.52
N GLN A 121 -0.96 20.23 -2.76
CA GLN A 121 0.34 19.75 -3.22
C GLN A 121 1.47 20.26 -2.31
N ALA A 122 1.37 21.49 -1.79
CA ALA A 122 2.35 22.09 -0.91
C ALA A 122 2.47 21.31 0.42
N GLU A 123 1.37 20.83 0.98
CA GLU A 123 1.40 20.01 2.20
C GLU A 123 2.05 18.64 1.93
N GLY A 124 1.76 18.03 0.80
CA GLY A 124 2.43 16.77 0.40
C GLY A 124 3.95 16.94 0.25
N GLU A 125 4.40 18.01 -0.39
CA GLU A 125 5.82 18.34 -0.54
C GLU A 125 6.47 18.66 0.82
N ARG A 126 5.78 19.38 1.70
CA ARG A 126 6.24 19.69 3.05
C ARG A 126 6.44 18.43 3.89
N LEU A 127 5.45 17.56 3.92
CA LEU A 127 5.53 16.29 4.68
C LEU A 127 6.59 15.35 4.10
N LEU A 128 6.70 15.29 2.76
CA LEU A 128 7.74 14.50 2.11
C LEU A 128 9.14 15.02 2.45
N ALA A 129 9.32 16.35 2.60
CA ALA A 129 10.60 16.92 3.00
C ALA A 129 11.03 16.47 4.42
N LEU A 130 10.06 16.21 5.31
CA LEU A 130 10.30 15.70 6.66
C LEU A 130 10.54 14.18 6.68
N ALA A 131 10.10 13.46 5.65
CA ALA A 131 10.19 12.02 5.61
C ALA A 131 11.65 11.52 5.65
N PRO A 132 11.90 10.32 6.22
CA PRO A 132 13.20 9.68 6.20
C PRO A 132 13.79 9.62 4.79
N PRO A 133 15.12 9.78 4.63
CA PRO A 133 15.76 9.85 3.31
C PRO A 133 15.38 8.68 2.39
N GLY A 134 15.29 7.45 2.92
CA GLY A 134 14.93 6.27 2.13
C GLY A 134 13.51 6.32 1.56
N ILE A 135 12.52 6.81 2.33
CA ILE A 135 11.14 7.00 1.86
C ILE A 135 11.12 8.10 0.81
N ARG A 136 11.69 9.25 1.15
CA ARG A 136 11.73 10.41 0.27
C ARG A 136 12.36 10.11 -1.09
N GLU A 137 13.45 9.35 -1.09
CA GLU A 137 14.15 9.00 -2.31
C GLU A 137 13.36 8.00 -3.17
N ARG A 138 12.70 7.01 -2.56
CA ARG A 138 11.82 6.09 -3.29
C ARG A 138 10.68 6.84 -3.98
N ILE A 139 9.98 7.71 -3.25
CA ILE A 139 8.86 8.49 -3.80
C ILE A 139 9.32 9.43 -4.92
N ARG A 140 10.49 10.06 -4.80
CA ARG A 140 11.03 10.96 -5.83
C ARG A 140 11.55 10.23 -7.07
N ARG A 141 12.06 9.02 -6.93
CA ARG A 141 12.51 8.19 -8.06
C ARG A 141 11.37 7.58 -8.85
N SER A 142 10.26 7.33 -8.18
CA SER A 142 9.04 6.89 -8.85
C SER A 142 8.47 8.10 -9.57
N ASP A 143 8.11 7.95 -10.84
CA ASP A 143 7.64 9.04 -11.73
C ASP A 143 6.21 9.50 -11.35
N TYR A 144 5.95 9.61 -10.05
CA TYR A 144 4.67 10.07 -9.51
C TYR A 144 4.48 11.57 -9.73
N SER A 145 3.26 11.96 -10.06
CA SER A 145 2.91 13.37 -10.02
C SER A 145 3.05 13.89 -8.58
N ARG A 146 3.48 15.16 -8.42
CA ARG A 146 3.62 15.78 -7.08
C ARG A 146 2.33 15.72 -6.25
N ARG A 147 1.17 15.66 -6.90
CA ARG A 147 -0.14 15.49 -6.25
C ARG A 147 -0.31 14.12 -5.57
N ALA A 148 0.43 13.11 -6.02
CA ALA A 148 0.40 11.77 -5.44
C ALA A 148 1.32 11.62 -4.22
N TYR A 149 2.25 12.55 -3.96
CA TYR A 149 3.28 12.41 -2.94
C TYR A 149 2.74 12.07 -1.55
N ILE A 150 1.62 12.65 -1.17
CA ILE A 150 1.06 12.37 0.17
C ILE A 150 0.49 10.96 0.26
N HIS A 151 -0.17 10.48 -0.80
CA HIS A 151 -0.71 9.12 -0.84
C HIS A 151 0.41 8.09 -0.82
N GLU A 152 1.47 8.33 -1.59
CA GLU A 152 2.68 7.51 -1.58
C GLU A 152 3.40 7.53 -0.23
N LEU A 153 3.49 8.72 0.41
CA LEU A 153 4.07 8.86 1.73
C LEU A 153 3.30 8.04 2.78
N ILE A 154 1.97 8.06 2.71
CA ILE A 154 1.12 7.26 3.59
C ILE A 154 1.31 5.79 3.32
N ALA A 155 1.23 5.35 2.07
CA ALA A 155 1.38 3.95 1.70
C ALA A 155 2.74 3.36 2.12
N GLU A 156 3.83 4.07 1.83
CA GLU A 156 5.18 3.69 2.25
C GLU A 156 5.34 3.67 3.77
N THR A 157 4.79 4.68 4.46
CA THR A 157 4.86 4.74 5.92
C THR A 157 4.04 3.63 6.55
N TYR A 158 2.86 3.33 6.00
CA TYR A 158 2.01 2.25 6.46
C TYR A 158 2.71 0.89 6.36
N ALA A 159 3.29 0.58 5.21
CA ALA A 159 4.04 -0.66 5.01
C ALA A 159 5.21 -0.80 6.01
N LEU A 160 5.93 0.30 6.29
CA LEU A 160 7.00 0.31 7.29
C LEU A 160 6.47 0.06 8.71
N LEU A 161 5.38 0.72 9.11
CA LEU A 161 4.76 0.52 10.42
C LEU A 161 4.26 -0.91 10.61
N MET A 162 3.70 -1.51 9.56
CA MET A 162 3.28 -2.91 9.58
C MET A 162 4.46 -3.86 9.75
N ARG A 163 5.57 -3.60 9.07
CA ARG A 163 6.81 -4.38 9.27
C ARG A 163 7.32 -4.26 10.71
N GLU A 164 7.40 -3.03 11.26
CA GLU A 164 7.80 -2.81 12.65
C GLU A 164 6.92 -3.63 13.62
N ARG A 165 5.60 -3.63 13.37
CA ARG A 165 4.64 -4.37 14.18
C ARG A 165 4.88 -5.89 14.13
N VAL A 166 5.11 -6.45 12.94
CA VAL A 166 5.41 -7.89 12.78
C VAL A 166 6.70 -8.26 13.48
N GLU A 167 7.67 -7.35 13.53
CA GLU A 167 8.93 -7.53 14.28
C GLU A 167 8.78 -7.27 15.80
N GLY A 168 7.54 -7.10 16.29
CA GLY A 168 7.25 -6.92 17.73
C GLY A 168 7.52 -5.51 18.27
N ARG A 169 7.79 -4.55 17.40
CA ARG A 169 7.96 -3.15 17.79
C ARG A 169 6.62 -2.43 17.77
N SER A 170 6.29 -1.71 18.83
CA SER A 170 5.03 -0.97 18.98
C SER A 170 5.30 0.49 19.31
N GLY A 171 4.34 1.37 19.01
CA GLY A 171 4.43 2.80 19.25
C GLY A 171 5.06 3.57 18.08
N GLN A 172 5.40 4.83 18.35
CA GLN A 172 6.05 5.66 17.34
C GLN A 172 7.51 5.25 17.16
N PRO A 173 7.92 4.82 15.95
CA PRO A 173 9.33 4.56 15.68
C PRO A 173 10.16 5.85 15.78
N GLN A 174 11.38 5.76 16.29
CA GLN A 174 12.29 6.91 16.42
C GLN A 174 12.63 7.57 15.06
N TRP A 175 12.58 6.80 13.98
CA TRP A 175 12.86 7.28 12.63
C TRP A 175 11.70 8.07 12.01
N LEU A 176 10.48 8.00 12.59
CA LEU A 176 9.27 8.60 12.02
C LEU A 176 8.99 9.96 12.65
N PRO A 177 9.04 11.08 11.89
CA PRO A 177 8.72 12.41 12.38
C PRO A 177 7.31 12.51 12.97
N ASN A 178 7.15 13.31 14.02
CA ASN A 178 5.88 13.49 14.72
C ASN A 178 4.73 13.91 13.79
N GLU A 179 5.00 14.77 12.82
CA GLU A 179 4.00 15.27 11.87
C GLU A 179 3.45 14.14 11.01
N ILE A 180 4.32 13.25 10.53
CA ILE A 180 3.91 12.09 9.73
C ILE A 180 3.21 11.07 10.61
N TYR A 181 3.72 10.82 11.84
CA TYR A 181 3.07 9.94 12.79
C TYR A 181 1.65 10.43 13.14
N ASN A 182 1.47 11.73 13.37
CA ASN A 182 0.17 12.33 13.63
C ASN A 182 -0.77 12.26 12.42
N LEU A 183 -0.22 12.35 11.20
CA LEU A 183 -0.99 12.09 9.99
C LEU A 183 -1.50 10.65 9.98
N MET A 184 -0.62 9.66 10.22
CA MET A 184 -0.98 8.24 10.28
C MET A 184 -2.02 7.96 11.38
N ALA A 185 -1.91 8.61 12.55
CA ALA A 185 -2.88 8.48 13.64
C ALA A 185 -4.27 8.99 13.24
N ARG A 186 -4.36 10.06 12.43
CA ARG A 186 -5.64 10.60 11.94
C ARG A 186 -6.32 9.70 10.94
N ILE A 187 -5.58 8.93 10.16
CA ILE A 187 -6.16 7.95 9.21
C ILE A 187 -6.53 6.62 9.88
N GLY A 188 -6.38 6.49 11.18
CA GLY A 188 -6.81 5.32 11.96
C GLY A 188 -5.75 4.24 12.17
N THR A 189 -4.59 4.35 11.51
CA THR A 189 -3.61 3.27 11.45
C THR A 189 -2.72 3.11 12.69
N VAL A 190 -2.66 4.11 13.58
CA VAL A 190 -1.68 4.15 14.69
C VAL A 190 -2.31 4.40 16.06
N GLY A 191 -3.56 4.87 16.11
CA GLY A 191 -4.15 5.51 17.27
C GLY A 191 -4.77 4.61 18.35
N HIS A 192 -4.74 3.27 18.24
CA HIS A 192 -5.50 2.40 19.14
C HIS A 192 -4.66 1.42 19.96
N SER A 193 -3.36 1.66 20.12
CA SER A 193 -2.59 0.97 21.16
C SER A 193 -2.79 1.68 22.51
N GLY A 194 -3.94 1.36 23.16
CA GLY A 194 -4.10 1.40 24.60
C GLY A 194 -3.81 2.72 25.31
N VAL A 195 -4.77 3.64 25.32
CA VAL A 195 -5.02 4.43 26.52
C VAL A 195 -6.31 3.87 27.15
N SER A 196 -6.17 2.76 27.90
CA SER A 196 -7.12 2.47 28.99
C SER A 196 -6.97 3.60 30.00
N ARG A 197 -7.97 4.44 30.10
CA ARG A 197 -8.19 5.29 31.28
C ARG A 197 -8.75 4.46 32.42
#